data_f560252ff64847533ae6fc41aff9eb7c
#
_entry.id   f560252ff64847533ae6fc41aff9eb7c
#
_cell.length_a   1.000
_cell.length_b   1.000
_cell.length_c   1.000
_cell.angle_alpha   90.00
_cell.angle_beta   90.00
_cell.angle_gamma   90.00
#
_symmetry.space_group_name_H-M   'P 1'
#
loop_
_entity.id
_entity.type
_entity.pdbx_description
1 polymer ?
#
loop_
_entity_poly.entity_id
_entity_poly.type
_entity_poly.pdbx_seq_one_letter_code
_entity_poly.pdbx_strand_id
1 'polypeptide(L)' 'MKRGTIDRLVRDRGFGFIRGERGESVFFHRSVLAAGEFEQLKEGDRVEFEETTGEKGPKATRVHRLAREAQAA' A
#
# COMPACT_ATOMS: atom_id res chain seq x y z
N MET A 1 1.08 -13.14 1.90
CA MET A 1 1.21 -11.69 1.74
C MET A 1 0.98 -11.01 3.08
N LYS A 2 1.61 -9.88 3.26
CA LYS A 2 1.42 -9.11 4.48
C LYS A 2 0.26 -8.16 4.31
N ARG A 3 -0.29 -7.71 5.43
CA ARG A 3 -1.38 -6.75 5.41
C ARG A 3 -0.97 -5.49 6.12
N GLY A 4 -1.55 -4.39 5.67
CA GLY A 4 -1.26 -3.12 6.28
C GLY A 4 -2.31 -2.10 5.91
N THR A 5 -2.02 -0.86 6.26
CA THR A 5 -2.93 0.24 6.02
C THR A 5 -2.16 1.34 5.31
N ILE A 6 -2.80 1.99 4.35
CA ILE A 6 -2.16 3.11 3.67
C ILE A 6 -1.97 4.23 4.69
N ASP A 7 -0.71 4.58 4.90
CA ASP A 7 -0.36 5.62 5.86
C ASP A 7 -0.24 6.98 5.18
N ARG A 8 0.28 7.00 3.95
CA ARG A 8 0.51 8.25 3.26
C ARG A 8 0.49 8.02 1.77
N LEU A 9 -0.05 8.97 1.04
CA LEU A 9 -0.06 8.94 -0.42
C LEU A 9 0.52 10.26 -0.95
N VAL A 10 1.45 10.14 -1.89
CA VAL A 10 2.01 11.29 -2.59
C VAL A 10 1.59 11.14 -4.04
N ARG A 11 0.40 11.66 -4.34
CA ARG A 11 -0.24 11.35 -5.62
C ARG A 11 0.49 11.98 -6.80
N ASP A 12 1.00 13.17 -6.62
CA ASP A 12 1.67 13.86 -7.72
C ASP A 12 2.99 13.20 -8.05
N ARG A 13 3.55 12.42 -7.16
CA ARG A 13 4.79 11.71 -7.42
C ARG A 13 4.59 10.23 -7.65
N GLY A 14 3.40 9.72 -7.40
CA GLY A 14 3.07 8.34 -7.69
C GLY A 14 3.62 7.32 -6.73
N PHE A 15 3.75 7.67 -5.46
CA PHE A 15 4.19 6.70 -4.47
C PHE A 15 3.46 6.92 -3.16
N GLY A 16 3.70 6.01 -2.22
CA GLY A 16 3.12 6.15 -0.91
C GLY A 16 3.79 5.22 0.07
N PHE A 17 3.25 5.19 1.27
CA PHE A 17 3.76 4.37 2.34
C PHE A 17 2.63 3.57 2.96
N ILE A 18 2.93 2.31 3.27
CA ILE A 18 2.02 1.40 3.94
C ILE A 18 2.53 1.21 5.35
N ARG A 19 1.62 1.31 6.31
CA ARG A 19 1.95 0.96 7.69
C ARG A 19 1.62 -0.51 7.88
N GLY A 20 2.65 -1.31 8.14
CA GLY A 20 2.46 -2.73 8.39
C GLY A 20 1.86 -2.99 9.75
N GLU A 21 1.55 -4.25 10.01
CA GLU A 21 0.90 -4.63 11.25
C GLU A 21 1.79 -4.43 12.46
N ARG A 22 3.09 -4.38 12.25
CA ARG A 22 4.04 -4.13 13.34
C ARG A 22 4.39 -2.65 13.46
N GLY A 23 3.73 -1.81 12.70
CA GLY A 23 4.03 -0.39 12.71
C GLY A 23 5.15 0.02 11.78
N GLU A 24 5.70 -0.91 11.02
CA GLU A 24 6.77 -0.58 10.09
C GLU A 24 6.23 0.18 8.91
N SER A 25 7.08 1.02 8.32
CA SER A 25 6.71 1.81 7.16
C SER A 25 7.29 1.14 5.91
N VAL A 26 6.44 0.89 4.92
CA VAL A 26 6.83 0.18 3.71
C VAL A 26 6.54 1.09 2.53
N PHE A 27 7.58 1.40 1.76
CA PHE A 27 7.45 2.24 0.57
C PHE A 27 6.81 1.44 -0.56
N PHE A 28 5.99 2.09 -1.35
CA PHE A 28 5.49 1.47 -2.58
C PHE A 28 5.35 2.53 -3.66
N HIS A 29 5.49 2.11 -4.90
CA HIS A 29 5.30 2.96 -6.07
C HIS A 29 4.03 2.52 -6.78
N ARG A 30 3.39 3.44 -7.50
CA ARG A 30 2.14 3.12 -8.16
C ARG A 30 2.28 1.98 -9.17
N SER A 31 3.48 1.75 -9.66
CA SER A 31 3.71 0.69 -10.63
C SER A 31 3.47 -0.70 -10.07
N VAL A 32 3.43 -0.86 -8.75
CA VAL A 32 3.17 -2.17 -8.15
C VAL A 32 1.68 -2.42 -7.95
N LEU A 33 0.84 -1.50 -8.41
CA LEU A 33 -0.61 -1.64 -8.36
C LEU A 33 -1.15 -1.84 -9.76
N ALA A 34 -2.34 -2.40 -9.83
CA ALA A 34 -3.03 -2.51 -11.10
C ALA A 34 -3.38 -1.13 -11.62
N ALA A 35 -3.57 -1.04 -12.92
CA ALA A 35 -3.88 0.25 -13.55
C ALA A 35 -5.14 0.85 -12.91
N GLY A 36 -5.04 2.10 -12.54
CA GLY A 36 -6.16 2.82 -11.95
C GLY A 36 -6.35 2.62 -10.47
N GLU A 37 -5.69 1.63 -9.87
CA GLU A 37 -5.90 1.38 -8.45
C GLU A 37 -5.23 2.43 -7.58
N PHE A 38 -4.11 2.95 -8.03
CA PHE A 38 -3.43 3.96 -7.23
C PHE A 38 -4.31 5.18 -7.03
N GLU A 39 -5.03 5.58 -8.06
CA GLU A 39 -5.91 6.75 -7.96
C GLU A 39 -7.08 6.52 -7.01
N GLN A 40 -7.44 5.27 -6.78
CA GLN A 40 -8.55 4.95 -5.90
C GLN A 40 -8.12 4.76 -4.45
N LEU A 41 -6.83 4.67 -4.21
CA LEU A 41 -6.34 4.50 -2.84
C LEU A 41 -6.56 5.77 -2.04
N LYS A 42 -6.81 5.56 -0.76
CA LYS A 42 -6.93 6.65 0.20
C LYS A 42 -6.18 6.28 1.45
N GLU A 43 -5.72 7.28 2.15
CA GLU A 43 -5.10 7.04 3.44
C GLU A 43 -6.10 6.37 4.35
N GLY A 44 -5.65 5.31 5.02
CA GLY A 44 -6.53 4.50 5.85
C GLY A 44 -7.05 3.25 5.18
N ASP A 45 -6.88 3.12 3.88
CA ASP A 45 -7.32 1.90 3.19
C ASP A 45 -6.49 0.71 3.60
N ARG A 46 -7.13 -0.46 3.65
CA ARG A 46 -6.45 -1.71 3.96
C ARG A 46 -5.94 -2.32 2.67
N VAL A 47 -4.73 -2.85 2.74
CA VAL A 47 -4.09 -3.46 1.57
C VAL A 47 -3.36 -4.72 1.99
N GLU A 48 -3.16 -5.58 0.99
CA GLU A 48 -2.20 -6.69 1.09
C GLU A 48 -1.02 -6.36 0.22
N PHE A 49 0.15 -6.80 0.63
CA PHE A 49 1.33 -6.48 -0.16
C PHE A 49 2.41 -7.53 0.05
N GLU A 50 3.28 -7.63 -0.95
CA GLU A 50 4.51 -8.40 -0.84
C GLU A 50 5.65 -7.44 -0.61
N GLU A 51 6.51 -7.78 0.32
CA GLU A 51 7.56 -6.90 0.76
C GLU A 51 8.91 -7.49 0.42
N THR A 52 9.83 -6.61 0.02
CA THR A 52 11.22 -6.99 -0.13
C THR A 52 12.07 -5.91 0.50
N THR A 53 13.33 -6.24 0.76
CA THR A 53 14.24 -5.25 1.32
C THR A 53 14.97 -4.57 0.18
N GLY A 54 14.76 -3.27 0.06
CA GLY A 54 15.48 -2.47 -0.91
C GLY A 54 16.66 -1.77 -0.27
N GLU A 55 17.33 -0.98 -1.07
CA GLU A 55 18.51 -0.25 -0.57
C GLU A 55 18.14 0.75 0.51
N LYS A 56 16.92 1.28 0.44
CA LYS A 56 16.48 2.29 1.38
C LYS A 56 15.57 1.73 2.45
N GLY A 57 15.47 0.41 2.53
CA GLY A 57 14.64 -0.23 3.53
C GLY A 57 13.53 -1.04 2.88
N PRO A 58 12.53 -1.42 3.65
CA PRO A 58 11.45 -2.26 3.12
C PRO A 58 10.67 -1.53 2.04
N LYS A 59 10.32 -2.26 0.99
CA LYS A 59 9.44 -1.73 -0.03
C LYS A 59 8.52 -2.83 -0.50
N ALA A 60 7.34 -2.44 -0.95
CA ALA A 60 6.38 -3.38 -1.49
C ALA A 60 6.66 -3.61 -2.96
N THR A 61 6.65 -4.86 -3.37
CA THR A 61 6.82 -5.22 -4.77
C THR A 61 5.48 -5.49 -5.43
N ARG A 62 4.44 -5.66 -4.64
CA ARG A 62 3.09 -5.86 -5.14
C ARG A 62 2.12 -5.39 -4.07
N VAL A 63 1.15 -4.58 -4.46
CA VAL A 63 0.16 -4.05 -3.54
C VAL A 63 -1.22 -4.34 -4.10
N HIS A 64 -2.10 -4.77 -3.22
CA HIS A 64 -3.44 -5.16 -3.60
C HIS A 64 -4.42 -4.56 -2.61
N ARG A 65 -5.33 -3.73 -3.09
CA ARG A 65 -6.30 -3.10 -2.21
C ARG A 65 -7.31 -4.14 -1.77
N LEU A 66 -7.54 -4.21 -0.47
CA LEU A 66 -8.52 -5.12 0.07
C LEU A 66 -9.91 -4.54 -0.10
N ALA A 67 -10.86 -5.42 -0.33
CA ALA A 67 -12.23 -5.00 -0.47
C ALA A 67 -12.73 -4.41 0.83
N ARG A 68 -13.66 -3.48 0.72
CA ARG A 68 -14.18 -2.76 1.87
C ARG A 68 -15.60 -3.16 2.23
N GLU A 69 -16.08 -4.17 1.63
CA GLU A 69 -17.48 -4.58 1.88
C GLU A 69 -17.68 -5.05 3.31
N ALA A 70 -16.61 -5.40 3.99
CA ALA A 70 -16.75 -5.74 5.40
C ALA A 70 -17.31 -4.57 6.18
N GLN A 71 -17.00 -3.36 5.77
CA GLN A 71 -17.57 -2.20 6.43
C GLN A 71 -19.00 -1.98 6.02
N ALA A 72 -19.32 -2.39 4.83
CA ALA A 72 -20.67 -2.21 4.35
C ALA A 72 -21.67 -3.11 5.06
N ALA A 73 -21.18 -4.17 5.61
CA ALA A 73 -22.06 -5.11 6.31
C ALA A 73 -22.68 -4.49 7.55
#